data_6528980cc5b7e859ba12782fc446797a
#
_entry.id   6528980cc5b7e859ba12782fc446797a
#
_cell.length_a   1.000
_cell.length_b   1.000
_cell.length_c   1.000
_cell.angle_alpha   90.00
_cell.angle_beta   90.00
_cell.angle_gamma   90.00
#
_symmetry.space_group_name_H-M   'P 1'
#
loop_
_entity.id
_entity.type
_entity.pdbx_description
1 polymer ?
#
loop_
_entity_poly.entity_id
_entity_poly.type
_entity_poly.pdbx_seq_one_letter_code
_entity_poly.pdbx_strand_id
1 'polypeptide(L)'
;MMKPPSGVFTRREALKALGVSAASLGLATLGVSRASAADKKSGDVPAEPAPPPMPTGPYTLPALGYAYDALEPAIDLVTMQIHHTRHHQAYITNANRTLAAYPEFGKLSPEDLLRNINRVPGSIAIAVRNNVGGHANHMLFWDILTPGGAKEPKGALGSRINSDFSNRDTFFREIGEAAAGRFGSGWAWLAVYNKKLFVISTANQDSPLMDGYTPILGIDVWEHAYYLKYQNRRSEYVGAVMSLLNWDKVGARYTEAITG
;
A
#
# COMPACT_ATOMS: atom_id res chain seq x y z
N MET A 1 28.63 9.85 42.08
CA MET A 1 27.21 10.06 42.10
C MET A 1 26.91 11.31 41.28
N MET A 2 26.55 11.14 39.98
CA MET A 2 26.19 12.24 39.10
C MET A 2 24.66 12.29 38.98
N LYS A 3 24.06 13.44 39.20
CA LYS A 3 22.63 13.73 39.14
C LYS A 3 22.21 13.89 37.66
N PRO A 4 21.09 13.33 37.20
CA PRO A 4 20.61 13.56 35.83
C PRO A 4 19.99 14.95 35.70
N PRO A 5 20.02 15.56 34.46
CA PRO A 5 19.42 16.89 34.26
C PRO A 5 17.90 16.77 34.14
N SER A 6 17.20 17.52 34.96
CA SER A 6 15.76 17.76 34.90
C SER A 6 15.45 18.85 33.87
N GLY A 7 14.75 18.49 32.80
CA GLY A 7 14.23 19.44 31.82
C GLY A 7 12.90 18.95 31.25
N VAL A 8 11.86 18.98 32.11
CA VAL A 8 10.47 18.77 31.63
C VAL A 8 9.85 20.15 31.42
N PHE A 9 9.72 20.55 30.16
CA PHE A 9 8.98 21.77 29.79
C PHE A 9 7.49 21.56 30.03
N THR A 10 6.89 22.48 30.82
CA THR A 10 5.43 22.46 31.05
C THR A 10 4.70 23.10 29.87
N ARG A 11 3.44 22.64 29.59
CA ARG A 11 2.57 23.18 28.54
C ARG A 11 2.43 24.72 28.56
N ARG A 12 2.65 25.36 29.71
CA ARG A 12 2.56 26.80 29.89
C ARG A 12 3.78 27.57 29.40
N GLU A 13 4.95 26.92 29.32
CA GLU A 13 6.19 27.50 28.80
C GLU A 13 6.27 27.43 27.28
N ALA A 14 5.68 26.38 26.67
CA ALA A 14 5.58 26.24 25.20
C ALA A 14 4.67 27.33 24.56
N LEU A 15 3.66 27.82 25.28
CA LEU A 15 2.76 28.86 24.79
C LEU A 15 3.33 30.29 24.85
N LYS A 16 4.38 30.52 25.62
CA LYS A 16 5.04 31.86 25.72
C LYS A 16 6.07 32.10 24.62
N ALA A 17 6.49 31.06 23.86
CA ALA A 17 7.45 31.17 22.79
C ALA A 17 6.81 31.53 21.41
N LEU A 18 5.47 31.53 21.33
CA LEU A 18 4.74 31.97 20.14
C LEU A 18 4.17 33.36 20.39
N GLY A 19 4.96 34.38 20.06
CA GLY A 19 4.56 35.79 20.13
C GLY A 19 3.46 36.10 19.11
N VAL A 20 2.21 36.22 19.57
CA VAL A 20 1.10 36.74 18.79
C VAL A 20 0.98 38.21 19.02
N SER A 21 1.40 39.02 18.04
CA SER A 21 1.09 40.45 17.97
C SER A 21 -0.36 40.63 17.55
N ALA A 22 -1.20 41.12 18.45
CA ALA A 22 -2.56 41.53 18.14
C ALA A 22 -2.50 42.92 17.45
N ALA A 23 -2.77 42.96 16.15
CA ALA A 23 -3.04 44.21 15.45
C ALA A 23 -4.56 44.40 15.36
N SER A 24 -5.02 45.47 15.98
CA SER A 24 -6.41 45.96 15.96
C SER A 24 -6.75 46.48 14.55
N LEU A 25 -7.72 45.86 13.87
CA LEU A 25 -8.30 46.36 12.63
C LEU A 25 -9.68 47.00 12.91
N GLY A 26 -9.75 48.27 12.59
CA GLY A 26 -10.97 49.10 12.70
C GLY A 26 -12.04 48.66 11.68
N LEU A 27 -13.30 48.72 12.15
CA LEU A 27 -14.50 48.57 11.33
C LEU A 27 -14.64 49.74 10.35
N ALA A 28 -14.54 49.48 9.04
CA ALA A 28 -15.03 50.40 8.02
C ALA A 28 -16.25 49.76 7.35
N THR A 29 -17.41 50.39 7.54
CA THR A 29 -18.66 50.05 6.86
C THR A 29 -18.57 50.51 5.41
N LEU A 30 -18.53 49.61 4.48
CA LEU A 30 -18.65 49.88 3.04
C LEU A 30 -19.98 49.31 2.53
N GLY A 31 -20.76 50.21 1.90
CA GLY A 31 -22.07 49.97 1.34
C GLY A 31 -22.06 48.92 0.25
N VAL A 32 -23.07 48.04 0.30
CA VAL A 32 -23.31 47.00 -0.69
C VAL A 32 -23.97 47.64 -1.93
N SER A 33 -23.16 47.89 -2.97
CA SER A 33 -23.72 48.14 -4.31
C SER A 33 -24.02 46.79 -4.99
N ARG A 34 -25.29 46.60 -5.32
CA ARG A 34 -25.80 45.43 -6.05
C ARG A 34 -25.33 45.59 -7.52
N ALA A 35 -24.23 44.94 -7.90
CA ALA A 35 -23.84 44.82 -9.29
C ALA A 35 -24.55 43.64 -9.92
N SER A 36 -25.24 43.93 -11.05
CA SER A 36 -25.89 43.01 -11.95
C SER A 36 -24.96 41.89 -12.40
N ALA A 37 -25.44 40.65 -12.37
CA ALA A 37 -24.73 39.52 -12.96
C ALA A 37 -24.68 39.68 -14.47
N ALA A 38 -23.52 40.09 -14.98
CA ALA A 38 -23.18 39.98 -16.40
C ALA A 38 -22.58 38.59 -16.65
N ASP A 39 -23.06 37.91 -17.66
CA ASP A 39 -22.57 36.63 -18.17
C ASP A 39 -21.04 36.63 -18.31
N LYS A 40 -20.35 35.89 -17.42
CA LYS A 40 -18.99 35.48 -17.67
C LYS A 40 -19.01 34.35 -18.68
N LYS A 41 -18.67 34.63 -19.92
CA LYS A 41 -18.22 33.63 -20.90
C LYS A 41 -17.23 32.70 -20.20
N SER A 42 -17.49 31.38 -20.27
CA SER A 42 -16.54 30.35 -19.85
C SER A 42 -15.25 30.60 -20.62
N GLY A 43 -14.24 31.13 -19.91
CA GLY A 43 -12.91 31.23 -20.46
C GLY A 43 -12.37 29.85 -20.75
N ASP A 44 -11.83 29.63 -21.94
CA ASP A 44 -11.09 28.46 -22.33
C ASP A 44 -10.03 28.19 -21.24
N VAL A 45 -10.27 27.20 -20.41
CA VAL A 45 -9.23 26.62 -19.57
C VAL A 45 -8.27 25.93 -20.55
N PRO A 46 -6.99 26.34 -20.63
CA PRO A 46 -6.04 25.68 -21.52
C PRO A 46 -6.07 24.18 -21.21
N ALA A 47 -6.26 23.35 -22.24
CA ALA A 47 -6.20 21.90 -22.07
C ALA A 47 -4.88 21.55 -21.40
N GLU A 48 -4.96 20.81 -20.28
CA GLU A 48 -3.77 20.32 -19.60
C GLU A 48 -2.92 19.55 -20.63
N PRO A 49 -1.61 19.83 -20.75
CA PRO A 49 -0.77 19.16 -21.74
C PRO A 49 -0.88 17.65 -21.51
N ALA A 50 -1.04 16.92 -22.61
CA ALA A 50 -1.13 15.46 -22.56
C ALA A 50 0.05 14.90 -21.74
N PRO A 51 -0.18 13.97 -20.80
CA PRO A 51 0.90 13.41 -20.01
C PRO A 51 1.96 12.82 -20.95
N PRO A 52 3.24 12.96 -20.62
CA PRO A 52 4.31 12.39 -21.46
C PRO A 52 4.06 10.89 -21.65
N PRO A 53 4.43 10.32 -22.80
CA PRO A 53 4.26 8.90 -23.05
C PRO A 53 4.92 8.09 -21.91
N MET A 54 4.20 7.12 -21.37
CA MET A 54 4.74 6.28 -20.31
C MET A 54 5.95 5.52 -20.83
N PRO A 55 7.04 5.41 -20.03
CA PRO A 55 8.20 4.64 -20.44
C PRO A 55 7.79 3.21 -20.79
N THR A 56 8.08 2.79 -22.01
CA THR A 56 7.99 1.38 -22.40
C THR A 56 9.07 0.61 -21.64
N GLY A 57 8.73 -0.58 -21.12
CA GLY A 57 9.68 -1.37 -20.35
C GLY A 57 9.15 -2.78 -20.10
N PRO A 58 9.90 -3.59 -19.34
CA PRO A 58 9.58 -5.00 -19.16
C PRO A 58 8.29 -5.27 -18.39
N TYR A 59 7.88 -4.32 -17.53
CA TYR A 59 6.70 -4.49 -16.69
C TYR A 59 5.52 -3.68 -17.21
N THR A 60 4.34 -4.29 -17.16
CA THR A 60 3.07 -3.70 -17.58
C THR A 60 2.04 -3.82 -16.48
N LEU A 61 1.06 -2.92 -16.46
CA LEU A 61 -0.03 -2.99 -15.49
C LEU A 61 -0.92 -4.20 -15.82
N PRO A 62 -1.01 -5.20 -14.92
CA PRO A 62 -1.87 -6.34 -15.15
C PRO A 62 -3.35 -5.91 -15.08
N ALA A 63 -4.18 -6.49 -15.94
CA ALA A 63 -5.62 -6.30 -15.81
C ALA A 63 -6.13 -6.94 -14.51
N LEU A 64 -7.11 -6.31 -13.86
CA LEU A 64 -7.84 -6.94 -12.77
C LEU A 64 -8.75 -8.04 -13.32
N GLY A 65 -8.92 -9.13 -12.59
CA GLY A 65 -9.87 -10.19 -12.94
C GLY A 65 -11.34 -9.84 -12.63
N TYR A 66 -11.63 -8.60 -12.20
CA TYR A 66 -12.94 -8.10 -11.77
C TYR A 66 -13.07 -6.59 -12.01
N ALA A 67 -14.30 -6.09 -12.03
CA ALA A 67 -14.56 -4.66 -12.19
C ALA A 67 -14.13 -3.85 -10.96
N TYR A 68 -13.87 -2.55 -11.13
CA TYR A 68 -13.40 -1.70 -10.03
C TYR A 68 -14.41 -1.56 -8.86
N ASP A 69 -15.69 -1.70 -9.12
CA ASP A 69 -16.77 -1.67 -8.11
C ASP A 69 -17.09 -3.05 -7.52
N ALA A 70 -16.48 -4.12 -8.04
CA ALA A 70 -16.83 -5.48 -7.64
C ALA A 70 -16.44 -5.84 -6.19
N LEU A 71 -15.56 -5.07 -5.57
CA LEU A 71 -15.14 -5.25 -4.18
C LEU A 71 -15.95 -4.40 -3.18
N GLU A 72 -16.99 -3.69 -3.67
CA GLU A 72 -17.93 -3.01 -2.78
C GLU A 72 -18.71 -4.03 -1.92
N PRO A 73 -19.09 -3.69 -0.70
CA PRO A 73 -18.81 -2.44 0.00
C PRO A 73 -17.46 -2.42 0.74
N ALA A 74 -16.59 -3.41 0.60
CA ALA A 74 -15.33 -3.50 1.36
C ALA A 74 -14.29 -2.47 0.88
N ILE A 75 -14.05 -2.38 -0.42
CA ILE A 75 -13.18 -1.35 -1.02
C ILE A 75 -14.02 -0.57 -2.04
N ASP A 76 -14.03 0.75 -1.94
CA ASP A 76 -14.83 1.59 -2.81
C ASP A 76 -14.22 1.73 -4.22
N LEU A 77 -15.11 1.98 -5.21
CA LEU A 77 -14.76 2.15 -6.62
C LEU A 77 -13.60 3.14 -6.83
N VAL A 78 -13.65 4.30 -6.15
CA VAL A 78 -12.68 5.38 -6.35
C VAL A 78 -11.31 4.94 -5.83
N THR A 79 -11.27 4.32 -4.65
CA THR A 79 -10.04 3.73 -4.11
C THR A 79 -9.47 2.71 -5.10
N MET A 80 -10.26 1.78 -5.61
CA MET A 80 -9.80 0.76 -6.57
C MET A 80 -9.22 1.36 -7.85
N GLN A 81 -9.90 2.35 -8.43
CA GLN A 81 -9.43 3.04 -9.64
C GLN A 81 -8.09 3.74 -9.40
N ILE A 82 -7.99 4.55 -8.36
CA ILE A 82 -6.77 5.30 -8.04
C ILE A 82 -5.63 4.33 -7.67
N HIS A 83 -5.90 3.35 -6.83
CA HIS A 83 -4.92 2.40 -6.34
C HIS A 83 -4.29 1.60 -7.49
N HIS A 84 -5.11 1.09 -8.42
CA HIS A 84 -4.64 0.34 -9.58
C HIS A 84 -4.01 1.25 -10.65
N THR A 85 -4.74 2.26 -11.14
CA THR A 85 -4.32 3.02 -12.33
C THR A 85 -3.32 4.16 -12.03
N ARG A 86 -3.16 4.56 -10.77
CA ARG A 86 -2.24 5.62 -10.35
C ARG A 86 -1.09 5.07 -9.51
N HIS A 87 -1.38 4.46 -8.34
CA HIS A 87 -0.32 4.00 -7.44
C HIS A 87 0.45 2.81 -8.03
N HIS A 88 -0.23 1.73 -8.43
CA HIS A 88 0.45 0.57 -9.03
C HIS A 88 1.13 0.94 -10.36
N GLN A 89 0.45 1.70 -11.23
CA GLN A 89 1.04 2.18 -12.48
C GLN A 89 2.29 3.04 -12.24
N ALA A 90 2.32 3.88 -11.21
CA ALA A 90 3.49 4.70 -10.90
C ALA A 90 4.71 3.83 -10.51
N TYR A 91 4.51 2.77 -9.74
CA TYR A 91 5.58 1.81 -9.43
C TYR A 91 6.13 1.16 -10.69
N ILE A 92 5.27 0.71 -11.61
CA ILE A 92 5.68 0.13 -12.90
C ILE A 92 6.47 1.16 -13.73
N THR A 93 5.95 2.36 -13.86
CA THR A 93 6.60 3.44 -14.62
C THR A 93 8.00 3.74 -14.10
N ASN A 94 8.15 3.83 -12.78
CA ASN A 94 9.42 4.11 -12.14
C ASN A 94 10.38 2.90 -12.19
N ALA A 95 9.88 1.68 -12.05
CA ALA A 95 10.66 0.46 -12.22
C ALA A 95 11.23 0.38 -13.65
N ASN A 96 10.39 0.56 -14.67
CA ASN A 96 10.79 0.54 -16.07
C ASN A 96 11.83 1.63 -16.38
N ARG A 97 11.66 2.84 -15.85
CA ARG A 97 12.65 3.93 -16.00
C ARG A 97 13.98 3.56 -15.34
N THR A 98 13.95 2.97 -14.17
CA THR A 98 15.17 2.53 -13.46
C THR A 98 15.89 1.43 -14.23
N LEU A 99 15.16 0.46 -14.78
CA LEU A 99 15.72 -0.70 -15.47
C LEU A 99 16.12 -0.42 -16.91
N ALA A 100 15.75 0.72 -17.50
CA ALA A 100 16.09 1.07 -18.88
C ALA A 100 17.60 1.04 -19.17
N ALA A 101 18.42 1.42 -18.19
CA ALA A 101 19.89 1.37 -18.29
C ALA A 101 20.49 0.00 -17.84
N TYR A 102 19.66 -0.97 -17.42
CA TYR A 102 20.07 -2.25 -16.86
C TYR A 102 19.23 -3.39 -17.43
N PRO A 103 19.32 -3.64 -18.75
CA PRO A 103 18.43 -4.59 -19.44
C PRO A 103 18.54 -6.03 -18.93
N GLU A 104 19.66 -6.41 -18.33
CA GLU A 104 19.84 -7.73 -17.72
C GLU A 104 18.89 -7.96 -16.53
N PHE A 105 18.62 -6.94 -15.74
CA PHE A 105 17.65 -7.00 -14.64
C PHE A 105 16.21 -6.91 -15.15
N GLY A 106 15.97 -6.20 -16.25
CA GLY A 106 14.66 -6.13 -16.88
C GLY A 106 14.17 -7.45 -17.52
N LYS A 107 15.04 -8.45 -17.66
CA LYS A 107 14.66 -9.79 -18.12
C LYS A 107 14.12 -10.68 -17.00
N LEU A 108 14.32 -10.30 -15.75
CA LEU A 108 13.84 -11.06 -14.60
C LEU A 108 12.37 -10.74 -14.32
N SER A 109 11.64 -11.71 -13.76
CA SER A 109 10.36 -11.40 -13.14
C SER A 109 10.55 -10.42 -11.95
N PRO A 110 9.53 -9.65 -11.56
CA PRO A 110 9.61 -8.81 -10.38
C PRO A 110 10.04 -9.60 -9.14
N GLU A 111 9.50 -10.80 -8.97
CA GLU A 111 9.79 -11.70 -7.85
C GLU A 111 11.25 -12.17 -7.87
N ASP A 112 11.76 -12.59 -9.02
CA ASP A 112 13.14 -13.05 -9.15
C ASP A 112 14.13 -11.91 -8.92
N LEU A 113 13.81 -10.72 -9.42
CA LEU A 113 14.65 -9.54 -9.18
C LEU A 113 14.72 -9.21 -7.68
N LEU A 114 13.60 -9.27 -6.96
CA LEU A 114 13.56 -9.02 -5.53
C LEU A 114 14.28 -10.09 -4.72
N ARG A 115 14.18 -11.37 -5.09
CA ARG A 115 14.96 -12.46 -4.46
C ARG A 115 16.46 -12.25 -4.64
N ASN A 116 16.86 -11.61 -5.73
CA ASN A 116 18.25 -11.32 -6.06
C ASN A 116 18.63 -9.86 -5.80
N ILE A 117 17.95 -9.16 -4.90
CA ILE A 117 18.16 -7.71 -4.63
C ILE A 117 19.63 -7.40 -4.28
N ASN A 118 20.33 -8.32 -3.67
CA ASN A 118 21.75 -8.17 -3.30
C ASN A 118 22.70 -8.13 -4.51
N ARG A 119 22.23 -8.51 -5.72
CA ARG A 119 23.00 -8.44 -6.97
C ARG A 119 22.75 -7.14 -7.72
N VAL A 120 21.77 -6.36 -7.29
CA VAL A 120 21.43 -5.08 -7.91
C VAL A 120 22.47 -4.03 -7.53
N PRO A 121 23.01 -3.25 -8.49
CA PRO A 121 23.95 -2.17 -8.20
C PRO A 121 23.41 -1.19 -7.16
N GLY A 122 24.25 -0.79 -6.20
CA GLY A 122 23.86 0.10 -5.11
C GLY A 122 23.24 1.42 -5.58
N SER A 123 23.65 1.92 -6.75
CA SER A 123 23.11 3.15 -7.37
C SER A 123 21.63 3.07 -7.70
N ILE A 124 21.06 1.87 -7.95
CA ILE A 124 19.64 1.67 -8.26
C ILE A 124 18.91 0.80 -7.25
N ALA A 125 19.60 0.22 -6.28
CA ALA A 125 19.03 -0.76 -5.34
C ALA A 125 17.81 -0.22 -4.59
N ILE A 126 17.83 1.05 -4.13
CA ILE A 126 16.70 1.68 -3.46
C ILE A 126 15.52 1.86 -4.42
N ALA A 127 15.77 2.27 -5.66
CA ALA A 127 14.73 2.44 -6.67
C ALA A 127 14.09 1.10 -7.05
N VAL A 128 14.89 0.04 -7.21
CA VAL A 128 14.40 -1.33 -7.44
C VAL A 128 13.59 -1.82 -6.24
N ARG A 129 14.13 -1.71 -5.01
CA ARG A 129 13.45 -2.08 -3.78
C ARG A 129 12.04 -1.46 -3.70
N ASN A 130 11.95 -0.15 -3.90
CA ASN A 130 10.69 0.59 -3.78
C ASN A 130 9.73 0.32 -4.93
N ASN A 131 10.21 0.32 -6.18
CA ASN A 131 9.32 0.33 -7.34
C ASN A 131 9.03 -1.08 -7.87
N VAL A 132 10.02 -1.96 -7.94
CA VAL A 132 9.79 -3.37 -8.26
C VAL A 132 9.08 -4.08 -7.10
N GLY A 133 9.45 -3.74 -5.85
CA GLY A 133 8.72 -4.17 -4.65
C GLY A 133 7.25 -3.76 -4.71
N GLY A 134 6.98 -2.48 -4.97
CA GLY A 134 5.61 -1.98 -5.12
C GLY A 134 4.85 -2.71 -6.23
N HIS A 135 5.48 -2.96 -7.38
CA HIS A 135 4.85 -3.72 -8.46
C HIS A 135 4.52 -5.17 -8.06
N ALA A 136 5.49 -5.92 -7.52
CA ALA A 136 5.28 -7.31 -7.11
C ALA A 136 4.22 -7.44 -6.00
N ASN A 137 4.27 -6.56 -5.00
CA ASN A 137 3.33 -6.55 -3.88
C ASN A 137 1.89 -6.32 -4.37
N HIS A 138 1.69 -5.37 -5.30
CA HIS A 138 0.36 -5.08 -5.85
C HIS A 138 -0.13 -6.19 -6.80
N MET A 139 0.75 -6.83 -7.59
CA MET A 139 0.35 -7.99 -8.40
C MET A 139 -0.24 -9.10 -7.52
N LEU A 140 0.43 -9.42 -6.40
CA LEU A 140 -0.08 -10.40 -5.45
C LEU A 140 -1.40 -9.94 -4.82
N PHE A 141 -1.50 -8.67 -4.41
CA PHE A 141 -2.70 -8.12 -3.79
C PHE A 141 -3.93 -8.26 -4.69
N TRP A 142 -3.81 -7.90 -5.97
CA TRP A 142 -4.94 -8.04 -6.91
C TRP A 142 -5.32 -9.50 -7.17
N ASP A 143 -4.36 -10.41 -7.25
CA ASP A 143 -4.60 -11.83 -7.52
C ASP A 143 -5.32 -12.54 -6.37
N ILE A 144 -5.06 -12.16 -5.12
CA ILE A 144 -5.66 -12.79 -3.95
C ILE A 144 -7.00 -12.20 -3.51
N LEU A 145 -7.50 -11.15 -4.16
CA LEU A 145 -8.81 -10.58 -3.89
C LEU A 145 -9.85 -11.10 -4.88
N THR A 146 -11.07 -11.29 -4.38
CA THR A 146 -12.20 -11.71 -5.22
C THR A 146 -13.52 -11.16 -4.67
N PRO A 147 -14.46 -10.77 -5.55
CA PRO A 147 -15.82 -10.41 -5.12
C PRO A 147 -16.44 -11.53 -4.28
N GLY A 148 -17.02 -11.14 -3.14
CA GLY A 148 -17.67 -12.08 -2.22
C GLY A 148 -16.74 -12.95 -1.39
N GLY A 149 -15.44 -13.01 -1.72
CA GLY A 149 -14.43 -13.75 -0.98
C GLY A 149 -14.77 -15.22 -0.69
N ALA A 150 -13.81 -15.95 -0.13
CA ALA A 150 -14.07 -17.26 0.47
C ALA A 150 -13.94 -17.14 2.00
N LYS A 151 -14.78 -17.88 2.74
CA LYS A 151 -14.86 -17.71 4.21
C LYS A 151 -13.60 -18.19 4.95
N GLU A 152 -12.89 -19.17 4.41
CA GLU A 152 -11.79 -19.82 5.15
C GLU A 152 -10.82 -20.58 4.24
N PRO A 153 -9.55 -20.71 4.65
CA PRO A 153 -8.58 -21.55 3.98
C PRO A 153 -8.96 -23.03 4.15
N LYS A 154 -8.75 -23.83 3.08
CA LYS A 154 -9.06 -25.27 3.02
C LYS A 154 -7.84 -26.10 2.63
N GLY A 155 -8.00 -27.42 2.64
CA GLY A 155 -7.00 -28.37 2.17
C GLY A 155 -5.66 -28.25 2.90
N ALA A 156 -4.56 -28.37 2.16
CA ALA A 156 -3.21 -28.35 2.71
C ALA A 156 -2.88 -27.04 3.43
N LEU A 157 -3.32 -25.89 2.89
CA LEU A 157 -3.13 -24.59 3.54
C LEU A 157 -3.88 -24.51 4.87
N GLY A 158 -5.16 -24.92 4.92
CA GLY A 158 -5.95 -24.91 6.14
C GLY A 158 -5.35 -25.79 7.23
N SER A 159 -4.89 -27.00 6.87
CA SER A 159 -4.18 -27.90 7.78
C SER A 159 -2.88 -27.28 8.29
N ARG A 160 -2.14 -26.61 7.42
CA ARG A 160 -0.88 -25.97 7.78
C ARG A 160 -1.09 -24.77 8.70
N ILE A 161 -2.10 -23.94 8.45
CA ILE A 161 -2.48 -22.84 9.35
C ILE A 161 -2.78 -23.38 10.75
N ASN A 162 -3.58 -24.43 10.86
CA ASN A 162 -3.88 -25.01 12.15
C ASN A 162 -2.63 -25.59 12.86
N SER A 163 -1.68 -26.13 12.10
CA SER A 163 -0.42 -26.65 12.65
C SER A 163 0.51 -25.54 13.14
N ASP A 164 0.68 -24.46 12.36
CA ASP A 164 1.67 -23.42 12.68
C ASP A 164 1.13 -22.36 13.66
N PHE A 165 -0.20 -22.13 13.67
CA PHE A 165 -0.86 -21.10 14.50
C PHE A 165 -1.80 -21.69 15.57
N SER A 166 -1.76 -23.00 15.82
CA SER A 166 -2.64 -23.73 16.73
C SER A 166 -4.09 -23.84 16.24
N ASN A 167 -4.64 -22.82 15.61
CA ASN A 167 -5.95 -22.80 14.99
C ASN A 167 -6.10 -21.60 14.05
N ARG A 168 -7.16 -21.63 13.25
CA ARG A 168 -7.50 -20.57 12.29
C ARG A 168 -7.74 -19.20 12.96
N ASP A 169 -8.43 -19.18 14.10
CA ASP A 169 -8.80 -17.91 14.74
C ASP A 169 -7.57 -17.19 15.28
N THR A 170 -6.59 -17.93 15.78
CA THR A 170 -5.28 -17.40 16.16
C THR A 170 -4.56 -16.78 14.95
N PHE A 171 -4.55 -17.47 13.81
CA PHE A 171 -3.98 -16.92 12.57
C PHE A 171 -4.66 -15.61 12.14
N PHE A 172 -6.00 -15.58 12.11
CA PHE A 172 -6.74 -14.36 11.73
C PHE A 172 -6.48 -13.21 12.69
N ARG A 173 -6.37 -13.50 13.98
CA ARG A 173 -5.99 -12.49 14.97
C ARG A 173 -4.57 -11.98 14.71
N GLU A 174 -3.59 -12.84 14.52
CA GLU A 174 -2.19 -12.46 14.33
C GLU A 174 -1.97 -11.63 13.07
N ILE A 175 -2.57 -12.01 11.93
CA ILE A 175 -2.43 -11.22 10.70
C ILE A 175 -3.17 -9.89 10.79
N GLY A 176 -4.31 -9.86 11.47
CA GLY A 176 -5.04 -8.63 11.76
C GLY A 176 -4.23 -7.67 12.65
N GLU A 177 -3.60 -8.19 13.70
CA GLU A 177 -2.72 -7.42 14.60
C GLU A 177 -1.47 -6.92 13.86
N ALA A 178 -0.84 -7.74 13.01
CA ALA A 178 0.30 -7.34 12.20
C ALA A 178 -0.06 -6.21 11.22
N ALA A 179 -1.25 -6.27 10.60
CA ALA A 179 -1.74 -5.26 9.67
C ALA A 179 -2.11 -3.95 10.38
N ALA A 180 -2.91 -4.02 11.44
CA ALA A 180 -3.34 -2.85 12.20
C ALA A 180 -2.18 -2.18 12.94
N GLY A 181 -1.26 -2.98 13.49
CA GLY A 181 -0.11 -2.52 14.27
C GLY A 181 1.07 -2.03 13.42
N ARG A 182 1.08 -2.21 12.10
CA ARG A 182 2.16 -1.70 11.24
C ARG A 182 2.24 -0.19 11.33
N PHE A 183 3.30 0.33 11.96
CA PHE A 183 3.51 1.77 12.07
C PHE A 183 3.86 2.39 10.71
N GLY A 184 3.11 3.40 10.29
CA GLY A 184 3.28 4.05 8.99
C GLY A 184 2.76 3.20 7.82
N SER A 185 3.31 3.44 6.64
CA SER A 185 3.01 2.70 5.42
C SER A 185 3.69 1.34 5.41
N GLY A 186 3.04 0.35 4.83
CA GLY A 186 3.61 -0.97 4.68
C GLY A 186 2.58 -2.04 4.40
N TRP A 187 2.93 -3.27 4.72
CA TRP A 187 2.16 -4.46 4.42
C TRP A 187 2.20 -5.45 5.57
N ALA A 188 1.14 -6.25 5.71
CA ALA A 188 1.15 -7.47 6.51
C ALA A 188 1.03 -8.69 5.60
N TRP A 189 1.73 -9.76 5.94
CA TRP A 189 1.92 -10.92 5.07
C TRP A 189 1.65 -12.23 5.81
N LEU A 190 1.07 -13.18 5.08
CA LEU A 190 1.27 -14.60 5.32
C LEU A 190 2.35 -15.08 4.33
N ALA A 191 3.46 -15.57 4.83
CA ALA A 191 4.60 -15.95 4.01
C ALA A 191 5.12 -17.35 4.39
N VAL A 192 5.69 -18.04 3.41
CA VAL A 192 6.32 -19.36 3.57
C VAL A 192 7.84 -19.18 3.69
N TYR A 193 8.43 -19.82 4.69
CA TYR A 193 9.86 -19.99 4.81
C TYR A 193 10.17 -21.39 5.37
N ASN A 194 11.07 -22.11 4.73
CA ASN A 194 11.38 -23.52 5.10
C ASN A 194 10.11 -24.37 5.29
N LYS A 195 9.17 -24.25 4.36
CA LYS A 195 7.86 -24.95 4.36
C LYS A 195 6.95 -24.62 5.54
N LYS A 196 7.28 -23.64 6.39
CA LYS A 196 6.45 -23.16 7.51
C LYS A 196 5.80 -21.82 7.13
N LEU A 197 4.67 -21.54 7.77
CA LEU A 197 3.95 -20.28 7.65
C LEU A 197 4.37 -19.29 8.72
N PHE A 198 4.51 -18.03 8.33
CA PHE A 198 4.82 -16.92 9.22
C PHE A 198 3.93 -15.74 8.92
N VAL A 199 3.43 -15.10 9.96
CA VAL A 199 2.84 -13.76 9.87
C VAL A 199 3.94 -12.75 10.13
N ILE A 200 4.18 -11.88 9.16
CA ILE A 200 5.20 -10.82 9.25
C ILE A 200 4.65 -9.49 8.72
N SER A 201 5.30 -8.39 9.03
CA SER A 201 4.98 -7.09 8.42
C SER A 201 6.24 -6.40 7.91
N THR A 202 6.13 -5.69 6.79
CA THR A 202 7.22 -4.93 6.18
C THR A 202 6.86 -3.46 6.05
N ALA A 203 7.88 -2.58 6.07
CA ALA A 203 7.69 -1.15 5.85
C ALA A 203 7.63 -0.82 4.36
N ASN A 204 6.93 0.25 4.03
CA ASN A 204 6.88 0.79 2.67
C ASN A 204 6.52 -0.28 1.62
N GLN A 205 7.35 -0.45 0.59
CA GLN A 205 7.18 -1.46 -0.44
C GLN A 205 8.17 -2.62 -0.32
N ASP A 206 8.77 -2.79 0.86
CA ASP A 206 9.61 -3.94 1.13
C ASP A 206 8.81 -5.24 1.00
N SER A 207 9.34 -6.18 0.25
CA SER A 207 8.72 -7.47 0.03
C SER A 207 9.42 -8.57 0.82
N PRO A 208 8.71 -9.53 1.39
CA PRO A 208 9.32 -10.69 2.05
C PRO A 208 10.28 -11.48 1.16
N LEU A 209 10.13 -11.38 -0.17
CA LEU A 209 11.05 -11.98 -1.16
C LEU A 209 12.50 -11.55 -0.96
N MET A 210 12.73 -10.33 -0.50
CA MET A 210 14.08 -9.78 -0.27
C MET A 210 14.81 -10.47 0.89
N ASP A 211 14.05 -11.08 1.80
CA ASP A 211 14.55 -11.78 2.99
C ASP A 211 14.38 -13.31 2.86
N GLY A 212 14.12 -13.81 1.65
CA GLY A 212 14.04 -15.23 1.33
C GLY A 212 12.71 -15.90 1.68
N TYR A 213 11.71 -15.15 2.15
CA TYR A 213 10.34 -15.65 2.32
C TYR A 213 9.59 -15.63 0.98
N THR A 214 8.58 -16.50 0.86
CA THR A 214 7.63 -16.47 -0.26
C THR A 214 6.27 -16.00 0.23
N PRO A 215 5.86 -14.74 -0.07
CA PRO A 215 4.56 -14.25 0.33
C PRO A 215 3.45 -14.96 -0.47
N ILE A 216 2.43 -15.45 0.23
CA ILE A 216 1.25 -16.09 -0.35
C ILE A 216 -0.02 -15.27 -0.15
N LEU A 217 -0.01 -14.34 0.81
CA LEU A 217 -1.05 -13.36 1.07
C LEU A 217 -0.39 -12.06 1.53
N GLY A 218 -0.90 -10.92 1.06
CA GLY A 218 -0.47 -9.59 1.49
C GLY A 218 -1.66 -8.67 1.72
N ILE A 219 -1.63 -7.88 2.78
CA ILE A 219 -2.60 -6.83 3.09
C ILE A 219 -1.88 -5.50 3.02
N ASP A 220 -2.28 -4.67 2.07
CA ASP A 220 -1.77 -3.31 1.92
C ASP A 220 -2.33 -2.42 3.03
N VAL A 221 -1.44 -1.84 3.85
CA VAL A 221 -1.83 -0.89 4.90
C VAL A 221 -1.24 0.51 4.69
N TRP A 222 -0.82 0.82 3.45
CA TRP A 222 -0.63 2.19 3.02
C TRP A 222 -1.96 2.95 3.10
N GLU A 223 -1.93 4.22 3.47
CA GLU A 223 -3.16 5.03 3.58
C GLU A 223 -3.90 5.14 2.25
N HIS A 224 -3.20 5.11 1.11
CA HIS A 224 -3.84 5.12 -0.21
C HIS A 224 -4.78 3.93 -0.47
N ALA A 225 -4.59 2.81 0.24
CA ALA A 225 -5.42 1.63 0.10
C ALA A 225 -6.78 1.74 0.80
N TYR A 226 -6.95 2.70 1.75
CA TYR A 226 -8.15 2.71 2.59
C TYR A 226 -8.64 4.10 3.01
N TYR A 227 -7.83 5.17 2.89
CA TYR A 227 -8.15 6.44 3.55
C TYR A 227 -9.42 7.11 3.05
N LEU A 228 -9.76 6.99 1.75
CA LEU A 228 -10.97 7.59 1.19
C LEU A 228 -12.24 7.09 1.89
N LYS A 229 -12.29 5.80 2.23
CA LYS A 229 -13.45 5.18 2.87
C LYS A 229 -13.35 5.08 4.38
N TYR A 230 -12.20 4.69 4.88
CA TYR A 230 -12.01 4.34 6.29
C TYR A 230 -11.31 5.43 7.11
N GLN A 231 -10.67 6.42 6.49
CA GLN A 231 -9.85 7.44 7.14
C GLN A 231 -8.85 6.78 8.11
N ASN A 232 -8.90 7.12 9.40
CA ASN A 232 -8.03 6.58 10.43
C ASN A 232 -8.45 5.18 10.95
N ARG A 233 -9.55 4.61 10.44
CA ARG A 233 -10.09 3.32 10.91
C ARG A 233 -9.45 2.13 10.19
N ARG A 234 -8.11 2.04 10.24
CA ARG A 234 -7.34 0.97 9.57
C ARG A 234 -7.83 -0.43 9.94
N SER A 235 -8.17 -0.67 11.22
CA SER A 235 -8.63 -2.00 11.66
C SER A 235 -9.94 -2.43 10.99
N GLU A 236 -10.85 -1.49 10.71
CA GLU A 236 -12.09 -1.80 9.97
C GLU A 236 -11.79 -2.19 8.52
N TYR A 237 -10.88 -1.45 7.86
CA TYR A 237 -10.40 -1.79 6.52
C TYR A 237 -9.77 -3.18 6.48
N VAL A 238 -8.89 -3.49 7.43
CA VAL A 238 -8.22 -4.81 7.50
C VAL A 238 -9.26 -5.93 7.60
N GLY A 239 -10.26 -5.80 8.47
CA GLY A 239 -11.37 -6.75 8.56
C GLY A 239 -12.14 -6.89 7.24
N ALA A 240 -12.41 -5.78 6.56
CA ALA A 240 -13.10 -5.77 5.27
C ALA A 240 -12.29 -6.46 4.16
N VAL A 241 -10.98 -6.18 4.04
CA VAL A 241 -10.10 -6.83 3.06
C VAL A 241 -10.00 -8.33 3.32
N MET A 242 -9.87 -8.74 4.57
CA MET A 242 -9.82 -10.17 4.92
C MET A 242 -11.07 -10.93 4.47
N SER A 243 -12.23 -10.29 4.40
CA SER A 243 -13.47 -10.91 3.88
C SER A 243 -13.50 -11.08 2.36
N LEU A 244 -12.58 -10.44 1.62
CA LEU A 244 -12.45 -10.51 0.17
C LEU A 244 -11.41 -11.53 -0.30
N LEU A 245 -10.72 -12.22 0.61
CA LEU A 245 -9.63 -13.11 0.25
C LEU A 245 -10.11 -14.30 -0.58
N ASN A 246 -9.41 -14.54 -1.68
CA ASN A 246 -9.54 -15.75 -2.50
C ASN A 246 -8.65 -16.86 -1.93
N TRP A 247 -9.20 -17.64 -1.01
CA TRP A 247 -8.44 -18.71 -0.35
C TRP A 247 -7.99 -19.83 -1.28
N ASP A 248 -8.64 -20.02 -2.42
CA ASP A 248 -8.20 -20.98 -3.44
C ASP A 248 -6.90 -20.50 -4.10
N LYS A 249 -6.80 -19.20 -4.42
CA LYS A 249 -5.56 -18.59 -4.93
C LYS A 249 -4.45 -18.61 -3.90
N VAL A 250 -4.74 -18.25 -2.64
CA VAL A 250 -3.76 -18.32 -1.55
C VAL A 250 -3.28 -19.76 -1.34
N GLY A 251 -4.17 -20.75 -1.45
CA GLY A 251 -3.85 -22.17 -1.37
C GLY A 251 -2.97 -22.67 -2.52
N ALA A 252 -3.22 -22.21 -3.76
CA ALA A 252 -2.38 -22.51 -4.91
C ALA A 252 -0.96 -21.95 -4.71
N ARG A 253 -0.84 -20.66 -4.31
CA ARG A 253 0.46 -20.02 -3.98
C ARG A 253 1.19 -20.75 -2.85
N TYR A 254 0.47 -21.25 -1.84
CA TYR A 254 1.08 -22.06 -0.79
C TYR A 254 1.66 -23.36 -1.37
N THR A 255 0.92 -24.04 -2.23
CA THR A 255 1.39 -25.29 -2.87
C THR A 255 2.65 -25.05 -3.70
N GLU A 256 2.68 -24.00 -4.52
CA GLU A 256 3.85 -23.60 -5.29
C GLU A 256 5.06 -23.32 -4.37
N ALA A 257 4.83 -22.55 -3.29
CA ALA A 257 5.90 -22.15 -2.37
C ALA A 257 6.54 -23.32 -1.58
N ILE A 258 5.86 -24.46 -1.45
CA ILE A 258 6.42 -25.63 -0.73
C ILE A 258 6.98 -26.71 -1.67
N THR A 259 6.67 -26.64 -2.99
CA THR A 259 7.12 -27.61 -4.01
C THR A 259 8.29 -27.11 -4.85
N GLY A 260 8.44 -25.80 -5.01
CA GLY A 260 9.59 -25.13 -5.67
C GLY A 260 10.71 -24.90 -4.70
#